data_4cd09eda527d4a86e970faafbcbafdf5
#
_entry.id   4cd09eda527d4a86e970faafbcbafdf5
#
_cell.length_a   1.000
_cell.length_b   1.000
_cell.length_c   1.000
_cell.angle_alpha   90.00
_cell.angle_beta   90.00
_cell.angle_gamma   90.00
#
_symmetry.space_group_name_H-M   'P 1'
#
loop_
_entity.id
_entity.type
_entity.pdbx_description
1 polymer ?
#
loop_
_entity_poly.entity_id
_entity_poly.type
_entity_poly.pdbx_seq_one_letter_code
_entity_poly.pdbx_strand_id
1 'polypeptide(L)'
;MKPMPRCVRRSHGQSPHDLYGRRRRVGALGWPVVATYSIAACDLEAGQWGVATQSKFLGVGSVVPWAEPQVGAIATQAWANPRYGPDGLALLREGLSADEVVERLTSADDGRDHRQLGVVDGKGGSATFSGAECMDWAGGRTGPCYAAQGNILVSAETVDAIAETFEATPGRPLAERLLDCMDAAQEAGGDRRGQQSSALLVVERDGGYAGLSDSVVDLRVDEHERPLQELRRIYVMHQAIFGETPREEWLDVDDALGQELRERLGRLGYDGDLAESYFAWAGKENLEERVDGVDRVDPIVIEELRRQS
;
A
#
# COMPACT_ATOMS: atom_id res chain seq x y z
N MET A 1 -8.39 4.40 -76.43
CA MET A 1 -8.49 5.22 -75.20
C MET A 1 -9.82 4.86 -74.50
N LYS A 2 -9.73 4.15 -73.37
CA LYS A 2 -10.91 3.83 -72.52
C LYS A 2 -10.94 4.86 -71.38
N PRO A 3 -12.09 5.42 -71.01
CA PRO A 3 -12.19 6.41 -69.94
C PRO A 3 -12.10 5.71 -68.55
N MET A 4 -11.35 6.33 -67.62
CA MET A 4 -11.27 5.93 -66.21
C MET A 4 -12.60 6.19 -65.46
N PRO A 5 -12.95 5.35 -64.48
CA PRO A 5 -14.13 5.59 -63.66
C PRO A 5 -13.87 6.72 -62.64
N ARG A 6 -14.88 7.57 -62.47
CA ARG A 6 -14.91 8.67 -61.48
C ARG A 6 -14.94 8.13 -60.06
N CYS A 7 -14.01 8.64 -59.26
CA CYS A 7 -13.97 8.41 -57.81
C CYS A 7 -15.16 9.12 -57.14
N VAL A 8 -16.07 8.35 -56.54
CA VAL A 8 -17.17 8.86 -55.75
C VAL A 8 -16.62 9.22 -54.35
N ARG A 9 -16.60 10.52 -54.03
CA ARG A 9 -16.36 10.99 -52.66
C ARG A 9 -17.48 10.51 -51.75
N ARG A 10 -17.18 9.61 -50.81
CA ARG A 10 -18.00 9.40 -49.63
C ARG A 10 -17.57 10.41 -48.58
N SER A 11 -18.39 11.42 -48.37
CA SER A 11 -18.37 12.30 -47.23
C SER A 11 -19.02 11.54 -46.06
N HIS A 12 -18.23 11.17 -45.08
CA HIS A 12 -18.71 11.02 -43.68
C HIS A 12 -17.48 11.23 -42.80
N GLY A 13 -17.28 12.50 -42.47
CA GLY A 13 -16.40 12.87 -41.38
C GLY A 13 -17.08 12.53 -40.06
N GLN A 14 -16.70 11.46 -39.42
CA GLN A 14 -16.87 11.33 -38.00
C GLN A 14 -15.56 11.79 -37.34
N SER A 15 -15.67 12.92 -36.64
CA SER A 15 -14.58 13.48 -35.84
C SER A 15 -14.21 12.49 -34.72
N PRO A 16 -12.90 12.32 -34.42
CA PRO A 16 -12.47 11.53 -33.25
C PRO A 16 -13.06 12.01 -31.90
N HIS A 17 -13.62 13.22 -31.86
CA HIS A 17 -14.29 13.77 -30.67
C HIS A 17 -15.63 13.14 -30.32
N ASP A 18 -16.30 12.42 -31.24
CA ASP A 18 -17.61 11.80 -30.98
C ASP A 18 -17.52 10.48 -30.17
N LEU A 19 -16.36 9.92 -29.96
CA LEU A 19 -16.18 8.73 -29.14
C LEU A 19 -16.23 9.01 -27.63
N TYR A 20 -16.08 10.28 -27.21
CA TYR A 20 -16.15 10.70 -25.79
C TYR A 20 -17.34 11.62 -25.48
N GLY A 21 -18.22 11.85 -26.42
CA GLY A 21 -19.27 12.88 -26.39
C GLY A 21 -20.57 12.54 -25.66
N ARG A 22 -20.62 11.49 -24.83
CA ARG A 22 -21.73 11.29 -23.89
C ARG A 22 -21.23 11.55 -22.48
N ARG A 23 -21.52 12.73 -21.94
CA ARG A 23 -21.51 12.95 -20.49
C ARG A 23 -22.47 11.91 -19.88
N ARG A 24 -21.90 10.78 -19.40
CA ARG A 24 -22.67 9.83 -18.61
C ARG A 24 -23.01 10.52 -17.30
N ARG A 25 -24.28 10.50 -16.91
CA ARG A 25 -24.70 10.99 -15.61
C ARG A 25 -23.94 10.21 -14.54
N VAL A 26 -23.41 10.90 -13.52
CA VAL A 26 -22.92 10.29 -12.29
C VAL A 26 -24.07 9.41 -11.78
N GLY A 27 -23.87 8.12 -11.59
CA GLY A 27 -24.94 7.15 -11.32
C GLY A 27 -25.24 6.17 -12.48
N ALA A 28 -24.72 6.43 -13.70
CA ALA A 28 -24.75 5.48 -14.83
C ALA A 28 -23.32 5.13 -15.29
N LEU A 29 -22.33 5.35 -14.44
CA LEU A 29 -20.95 5.01 -14.70
C LEU A 29 -20.79 3.50 -14.56
N GLY A 30 -20.62 2.78 -15.65
CA GLY A 30 -20.35 1.34 -15.67
C GLY A 30 -18.94 0.98 -15.16
N TRP A 31 -18.46 1.70 -14.14
CA TRP A 31 -17.20 1.41 -13.44
C TRP A 31 -17.49 0.66 -12.16
N PRO A 32 -16.69 -0.35 -11.79
CA PRO A 32 -16.86 -1.05 -10.54
C PRO A 32 -16.58 -0.10 -9.35
N VAL A 33 -17.35 -0.26 -8.28
CA VAL A 33 -17.14 0.46 -7.03
C VAL A 33 -15.91 -0.10 -6.33
N VAL A 34 -15.04 0.78 -5.85
CA VAL A 34 -13.87 0.43 -5.02
C VAL A 34 -14.36 0.28 -3.58
N ALA A 35 -15.12 -0.80 -3.30
CA ALA A 35 -15.48 -1.14 -1.93
C ALA A 35 -14.23 -1.61 -1.21
N THR A 36 -13.99 -1.07 -0.02
CA THR A 36 -12.63 -1.05 0.53
C THR A 36 -12.70 -0.75 2.00
N TYR A 37 -11.74 -1.24 2.75
CA TYR A 37 -11.35 -0.65 4.01
C TYR A 37 -9.89 -0.20 3.94
N SER A 38 -9.59 0.89 4.62
CA SER A 38 -8.26 1.49 4.61
C SER A 38 -7.99 2.29 5.87
N ILE A 39 -6.72 2.53 6.12
CA ILE A 39 -6.22 3.47 7.11
C ILE A 39 -5.20 4.39 6.45
N ALA A 40 -5.35 5.70 6.65
CA ALA A 40 -4.27 6.66 6.48
C ALA A 40 -3.71 6.97 7.86
N ALA A 41 -2.40 7.00 8.03
CA ALA A 41 -1.79 7.24 9.35
C ALA A 41 -0.42 7.90 9.25
N CYS A 42 0.08 8.38 10.40
CA CYS A 42 1.45 8.84 10.53
C CYS A 42 2.09 8.37 11.85
N ASP A 43 3.41 8.37 11.85
CA ASP A 43 4.27 8.34 13.01
C ASP A 43 5.12 9.61 12.98
N LEU A 44 4.79 10.55 13.86
CA LEU A 44 5.46 11.86 13.89
C LEU A 44 6.87 11.77 14.46
N GLU A 45 7.16 10.78 15.32
CA GLU A 45 8.48 10.58 15.89
C GLU A 45 9.44 10.00 14.84
N ALA A 46 8.96 9.02 14.08
CA ALA A 46 9.71 8.45 12.96
C ALA A 46 9.71 9.34 11.71
N GLY A 47 8.85 10.35 11.63
CA GLY A 47 8.72 11.20 10.43
C GLY A 47 8.10 10.46 9.24
N GLN A 48 7.21 9.49 9.51
CA GLN A 48 6.60 8.61 8.52
C GLN A 48 5.11 8.89 8.33
N TRP A 49 4.65 8.80 7.10
CA TRP A 49 3.23 8.81 6.71
C TRP A 49 2.93 7.60 5.84
N GLY A 50 1.73 7.03 6.00
CA GLY A 50 1.42 5.84 5.23
C GLY A 50 -0.06 5.57 5.08
N VAL A 51 -0.36 4.64 4.16
CA VAL A 51 -1.71 4.14 3.89
C VAL A 51 -1.64 2.64 3.69
N ALA A 52 -2.55 1.91 4.35
CA ALA A 52 -2.82 0.51 4.02
C ALA A 52 -4.28 0.35 3.59
N THR A 53 -4.51 -0.58 2.69
CA THR A 53 -5.84 -0.83 2.11
C THR A 53 -6.01 -2.26 1.62
N GLN A 54 -7.27 -2.74 1.68
CA GLN A 54 -7.70 -4.01 1.06
C GLN A 54 -9.06 -3.82 0.39
N SER A 55 -9.30 -4.53 -0.70
CA SER A 55 -10.53 -4.40 -1.48
C SER A 55 -10.87 -5.66 -2.27
N LYS A 56 -12.16 -5.87 -2.51
CA LYS A 56 -12.66 -6.73 -3.60
C LYS A 56 -12.69 -5.95 -4.91
N PHE A 57 -11.54 -5.47 -5.32
CA PHE A 57 -11.30 -4.68 -6.52
C PHE A 57 -9.91 -5.01 -7.06
N LEU A 58 -9.71 -5.03 -8.38
CA LEU A 58 -8.42 -5.27 -9.00
C LEU A 58 -7.51 -4.06 -8.83
N GLY A 59 -6.30 -4.26 -8.28
CA GLY A 59 -5.27 -3.22 -8.25
C GLY A 59 -5.61 -2.01 -7.38
N VAL A 60 -6.18 -2.22 -6.18
CA VAL A 60 -6.59 -1.14 -5.26
C VAL A 60 -5.47 -0.15 -4.95
N GLY A 61 -4.22 -0.62 -4.93
CA GLY A 61 -3.04 0.20 -4.66
C GLY A 61 -2.75 1.28 -5.71
N SER A 62 -3.36 1.19 -6.90
CA SER A 62 -3.22 2.22 -7.94
C SER A 62 -4.20 3.39 -7.78
N VAL A 63 -5.18 3.27 -6.87
CA VAL A 63 -6.28 4.23 -6.74
C VAL A 63 -6.33 4.86 -5.35
N VAL A 64 -6.22 4.04 -4.29
CA VAL A 64 -6.56 4.44 -2.92
C VAL A 64 -5.45 5.18 -2.20
N PRO A 65 -4.17 4.68 -2.13
CA PRO A 65 -3.14 5.24 -1.27
C PRO A 65 -2.41 6.43 -1.90
N TRP A 66 -2.24 7.49 -1.10
CA TRP A 66 -1.45 8.67 -1.42
C TRP A 66 -0.77 9.16 -0.16
N ALA A 67 0.52 9.43 -0.20
CA ALA A 67 1.26 9.98 0.93
C ALA A 67 2.45 10.82 0.46
N GLU A 68 2.83 11.81 1.28
CA GLU A 68 4.01 12.65 1.10
C GLU A 68 4.62 12.95 2.47
N PRO A 69 5.95 12.77 2.64
CA PRO A 69 6.62 12.97 3.94
C PRO A 69 6.42 14.39 4.47
N GLN A 70 6.10 14.51 5.75
CA GLN A 70 5.87 15.78 6.46
C GLN A 70 4.69 16.61 5.96
N VAL A 71 3.94 16.10 4.97
CA VAL A 71 2.75 16.73 4.39
C VAL A 71 1.50 16.01 4.82
N GLY A 72 1.42 14.68 4.61
CA GLY A 72 0.27 13.91 5.02
C GLY A 72 0.07 12.60 4.25
N ALA A 73 -1.03 11.93 4.61
CA ALA A 73 -1.50 10.70 3.97
C ALA A 73 -3.00 10.76 3.66
N ILE A 74 -3.40 10.25 2.52
CA ILE A 74 -4.78 10.28 2.02
C ILE A 74 -5.16 8.90 1.45
N ALA A 75 -6.33 8.41 1.85
CA ALA A 75 -6.97 7.24 1.25
C ALA A 75 -8.30 7.67 0.60
N THR A 76 -8.45 7.51 -0.72
CA THR A 76 -9.69 7.81 -1.45
C THR A 76 -10.31 6.54 -2.02
N GLN A 77 -11.60 6.29 -1.76
CA GLN A 77 -12.26 5.04 -2.06
C GLN A 77 -13.77 5.18 -2.29
N ALA A 78 -14.54 4.08 -2.29
CA ALA A 78 -15.92 3.96 -2.75
C ALA A 78 -16.02 4.20 -4.26
N TRP A 79 -16.83 5.12 -4.73
CA TRP A 79 -16.68 5.61 -6.10
C TRP A 79 -15.52 6.61 -6.10
N ALA A 80 -14.31 6.07 -5.98
CA ALA A 80 -13.11 6.84 -5.75
C ALA A 80 -12.97 8.00 -6.75
N ASN A 81 -12.55 9.15 -6.22
CA ASN A 81 -12.01 10.23 -7.04
C ASN A 81 -10.49 10.26 -6.85
N PRO A 82 -9.69 9.65 -7.76
CA PRO A 82 -8.24 9.60 -7.60
C PRO A 82 -7.56 10.98 -7.53
N ARG A 83 -8.25 12.03 -7.99
CA ARG A 83 -7.73 13.40 -7.87
C ARG A 83 -7.69 13.90 -6.42
N TYR A 84 -8.48 13.31 -5.52
CA TYR A 84 -8.44 13.68 -4.10
C TYR A 84 -7.05 13.44 -3.46
N GLY A 85 -6.29 12.46 -3.98
CA GLY A 85 -4.92 12.23 -3.52
C GLY A 85 -4.00 13.42 -3.80
N PRO A 86 -3.63 13.70 -5.08
CA PRO A 86 -2.71 14.78 -5.41
C PRO A 86 -3.27 16.17 -5.06
N ASP A 87 -4.58 16.42 -5.25
CA ASP A 87 -5.18 17.72 -4.94
C ASP A 87 -5.19 17.95 -3.42
N GLY A 88 -5.48 16.92 -2.62
CA GLY A 88 -5.46 16.98 -1.16
C GLY A 88 -4.05 17.15 -0.58
N LEU A 89 -3.05 16.42 -1.10
CA LEU A 89 -1.65 16.64 -0.72
C LEU A 89 -1.18 18.06 -1.06
N ALA A 90 -1.65 18.64 -2.16
CA ALA A 90 -1.36 20.05 -2.49
C ALA A 90 -1.93 21.02 -1.43
N LEU A 91 -3.17 20.79 -1.00
CA LEU A 91 -3.81 21.61 0.06
C LEU A 91 -3.11 21.44 1.42
N LEU A 92 -2.73 20.20 1.78
CA LEU A 92 -1.95 19.95 3.01
C LEU A 92 -0.60 20.66 2.97
N ARG A 93 0.06 20.69 1.81
CA ARG A 93 1.35 21.42 1.61
C ARG A 93 1.19 22.92 1.73
N GLU A 94 0.01 23.47 1.44
CA GLU A 94 -0.37 24.86 1.70
C GLU A 94 -0.63 25.13 3.19
N GLY A 95 -0.69 24.09 4.04
CA GLY A 95 -0.84 24.19 5.49
C GLY A 95 -2.28 24.02 6.00
N LEU A 96 -3.22 23.60 5.16
CA LEU A 96 -4.58 23.27 5.59
C LEU A 96 -4.57 22.05 6.52
N SER A 97 -5.47 22.06 7.51
CA SER A 97 -5.73 20.89 8.35
C SER A 97 -6.47 19.78 7.60
N ALA A 98 -6.46 18.55 8.13
CA ALA A 98 -7.17 17.42 7.55
C ALA A 98 -8.67 17.70 7.32
N ASP A 99 -9.34 18.38 8.30
CA ASP A 99 -10.75 18.78 8.18
C ASP A 99 -10.98 19.77 7.04
N GLU A 100 -10.14 20.80 6.92
CA GLU A 100 -10.24 21.81 5.86
C GLU A 100 -10.01 21.19 4.48
N VAL A 101 -9.09 20.20 4.37
CA VAL A 101 -8.85 19.45 3.12
C VAL A 101 -10.09 18.64 2.74
N VAL A 102 -10.65 17.88 3.68
CA VAL A 102 -11.89 17.11 3.44
C VAL A 102 -13.02 18.03 2.98
N GLU A 103 -13.26 19.15 3.67
CA GLU A 103 -14.28 20.13 3.30
C GLU A 103 -14.04 20.69 1.90
N ARG A 104 -12.80 21.11 1.60
CA ARG A 104 -12.45 21.71 0.32
C ARG A 104 -12.63 20.74 -0.85
N LEU A 105 -12.18 19.51 -0.71
CA LEU A 105 -12.29 18.51 -1.76
C LEU A 105 -13.74 18.09 -2.02
N THR A 106 -14.50 17.86 -0.95
CA THR A 106 -15.89 17.38 -1.06
C THR A 106 -16.86 18.48 -1.48
N SER A 107 -16.67 19.72 -1.04
CA SER A 107 -17.52 20.85 -1.45
C SER A 107 -17.38 21.17 -2.95
N ALA A 108 -16.23 20.87 -3.56
CA ALA A 108 -15.96 21.09 -4.98
C ALA A 108 -16.34 19.92 -5.89
N ASP A 109 -16.80 18.77 -5.34
CA ASP A 109 -17.18 17.57 -6.10
C ASP A 109 -18.71 17.36 -6.06
N ASP A 110 -19.38 17.55 -7.19
CA ASP A 110 -20.82 17.26 -7.34
C ASP A 110 -21.15 15.78 -7.08
N GLY A 111 -20.17 14.89 -7.15
CA GLY A 111 -20.29 13.46 -6.89
C GLY A 111 -19.96 13.04 -5.46
N ARG A 112 -19.74 13.98 -4.53
CA ARG A 112 -19.28 13.72 -3.15
C ARG A 112 -20.12 12.68 -2.40
N ASP A 113 -21.41 12.60 -2.66
CA ASP A 113 -22.30 11.66 -1.96
C ASP A 113 -21.93 10.19 -2.20
N HIS A 114 -21.14 9.91 -3.23
CA HIS A 114 -20.61 8.58 -3.54
C HIS A 114 -19.13 8.38 -3.14
N ARG A 115 -18.47 9.40 -2.55
CA ARG A 115 -17.05 9.35 -2.21
C ARG A 115 -16.84 8.93 -0.77
N GLN A 116 -15.68 8.34 -0.52
CA GLN A 116 -15.19 8.12 0.82
C GLN A 116 -13.70 8.43 0.85
N LEU A 117 -13.25 9.15 1.86
CA LEU A 117 -11.83 9.45 2.04
C LEU A 117 -11.46 9.57 3.50
N GLY A 118 -10.18 9.31 3.80
CA GLY A 118 -9.53 9.60 5.06
C GLY A 118 -8.27 10.42 4.80
N VAL A 119 -8.01 11.38 5.65
CA VAL A 119 -6.88 12.31 5.56
C VAL A 119 -6.18 12.39 6.91
N VAL A 120 -4.85 12.33 6.89
CA VAL A 120 -4.00 12.68 8.03
C VAL A 120 -3.03 13.76 7.57
N ASP A 121 -2.96 14.87 8.29
CA ASP A 121 -2.08 15.99 7.95
C ASP A 121 -0.65 15.83 8.51
N GLY A 122 0.23 16.76 8.18
CA GLY A 122 1.64 16.76 8.62
C GLY A 122 1.85 16.95 10.13
N LYS A 123 0.80 17.23 10.90
CA LYS A 123 0.83 17.41 12.35
C LYS A 123 0.10 16.29 13.11
N GLY A 124 -0.41 15.28 12.39
CA GLY A 124 -1.17 14.17 12.96
C GLY A 124 -2.65 14.48 13.20
N GLY A 125 -3.15 15.63 12.72
CA GLY A 125 -4.58 15.90 12.63
C GLY A 125 -5.23 14.97 11.61
N SER A 126 -6.45 14.48 11.85
CA SER A 126 -7.09 13.48 11.02
C SER A 126 -8.57 13.77 10.78
N ALA A 127 -9.05 13.47 9.59
CA ALA A 127 -10.45 13.61 9.21
C ALA A 127 -10.88 12.47 8.29
N THR A 128 -12.16 12.10 8.31
CA THR A 128 -12.76 11.15 7.38
C THR A 128 -14.10 11.66 6.86
N PHE A 129 -14.44 11.24 5.65
CA PHE A 129 -15.72 11.56 5.01
C PHE A 129 -16.30 10.30 4.36
N SER A 130 -17.56 10.05 4.62
CA SER A 130 -18.36 9.03 3.92
C SER A 130 -19.62 9.70 3.36
N GLY A 131 -19.72 9.75 2.05
CA GLY A 131 -20.88 10.33 1.36
C GLY A 131 -22.16 9.53 1.61
N ALA A 132 -23.31 10.20 1.56
CA ALA A 132 -24.62 9.62 1.91
C ALA A 132 -25.06 8.45 1.01
N GLU A 133 -24.50 8.33 -0.18
CA GLU A 133 -24.76 7.26 -1.15
C GLU A 133 -23.68 6.15 -1.13
N CYS A 134 -22.77 6.17 -0.16
CA CYS A 134 -21.86 5.04 0.07
C CYS A 134 -22.69 3.81 0.49
N MET A 135 -22.37 2.66 -0.11
CA MET A 135 -23.13 1.43 0.16
C MET A 135 -22.79 0.86 1.54
N ASP A 136 -23.82 0.44 2.25
CA ASP A 136 -23.76 -0.10 3.61
C ASP A 136 -22.99 -1.44 3.73
N TRP A 137 -22.33 -1.71 4.83
CA TRP A 137 -22.06 -0.74 5.88
C TRP A 137 -20.92 0.20 5.42
N ALA A 138 -21.05 1.50 5.68
CA ALA A 138 -20.04 2.50 5.36
C ALA A 138 -19.89 3.49 6.51
N GLY A 139 -18.63 3.85 6.83
CA GLY A 139 -18.33 4.80 7.88
C GLY A 139 -16.82 4.93 8.10
N GLY A 140 -16.45 5.72 9.12
CA GLY A 140 -15.06 5.93 9.49
C GLY A 140 -14.89 6.29 10.96
N ARG A 141 -13.66 6.15 11.44
CA ARG A 141 -13.21 6.52 12.79
C ARG A 141 -11.87 7.24 12.69
N THR A 142 -11.70 8.30 13.44
CA THR A 142 -10.46 9.09 13.51
C THR A 142 -9.94 9.14 14.93
N GLY A 143 -8.64 9.32 15.05
CA GLY A 143 -7.95 9.60 16.30
C GLY A 143 -6.61 10.27 16.01
N PRO A 144 -5.80 10.55 17.01
CA PRO A 144 -4.48 11.12 16.81
C PRO A 144 -3.65 10.27 15.83
N CYS A 145 -3.15 10.89 14.76
CA CYS A 145 -2.30 10.28 13.76
C CYS A 145 -2.95 9.19 12.89
N TYR A 146 -4.29 9.02 12.88
CA TYR A 146 -4.93 8.08 11.95
C TYR A 146 -6.35 8.47 11.54
N ALA A 147 -6.73 8.05 10.34
CA ALA A 147 -8.09 8.04 9.80
C ALA A 147 -8.38 6.66 9.20
N ALA A 148 -9.32 5.93 9.79
CA ALA A 148 -9.78 4.61 9.36
C ALA A 148 -11.17 4.72 8.74
N GLN A 149 -11.43 4.08 7.62
CA GLN A 149 -12.71 4.11 6.93
C GLN A 149 -12.95 2.86 6.09
N GLY A 150 -14.22 2.60 5.79
CA GLY A 150 -14.60 1.52 4.91
C GLY A 150 -16.02 1.65 4.38
N ASN A 151 -16.32 0.92 3.31
CA ASN A 151 -17.62 0.84 2.67
C ASN A 151 -17.87 -0.58 2.14
N ILE A 152 -19.13 -0.98 2.02
CA ILE A 152 -19.58 -2.35 1.71
C ILE A 152 -18.97 -3.36 2.69
N LEU A 153 -18.80 -2.97 3.93
CA LEU A 153 -18.26 -3.83 4.98
C LEU A 153 -19.30 -4.78 5.53
N VAL A 154 -18.84 -5.82 6.20
CA VAL A 154 -19.73 -6.73 6.95
C VAL A 154 -20.43 -5.94 8.06
N SER A 155 -19.69 -5.10 8.80
CA SER A 155 -20.20 -4.29 9.91
C SER A 155 -19.24 -3.15 10.28
N ALA A 156 -19.61 -2.36 11.29
CA ALA A 156 -18.77 -1.31 11.88
C ALA A 156 -17.51 -1.85 12.55
N GLU A 157 -17.58 -3.06 13.08
CA GLU A 157 -16.48 -3.70 13.79
C GLU A 157 -15.20 -3.79 12.96
N THR A 158 -15.32 -3.81 11.62
CA THR A 158 -14.16 -3.77 10.72
C THR A 158 -13.36 -2.48 10.88
N VAL A 159 -14.03 -1.32 10.96
CA VAL A 159 -13.37 -0.01 11.15
C VAL A 159 -12.91 0.15 12.60
N ASP A 160 -13.70 -0.32 13.55
CA ASP A 160 -13.32 -0.29 14.96
C ASP A 160 -12.07 -1.13 15.23
N ALA A 161 -11.95 -2.32 14.64
CA ALA A 161 -10.77 -3.16 14.74
C ALA A 161 -9.50 -2.49 14.18
N ILE A 162 -9.60 -1.75 13.06
CA ILE A 162 -8.49 -0.95 12.54
C ILE A 162 -8.03 0.07 13.58
N ALA A 163 -8.98 0.86 14.10
CA ALA A 163 -8.69 1.94 15.03
C ALA A 163 -8.09 1.42 16.35
N GLU A 164 -8.71 0.41 16.96
CA GLU A 164 -8.25 -0.20 18.20
C GLU A 164 -6.86 -0.83 18.06
N THR A 165 -6.58 -1.49 16.93
CA THR A 165 -5.26 -2.07 16.67
C THR A 165 -4.21 -0.98 16.52
N PHE A 166 -4.50 0.11 15.80
CA PHE A 166 -3.57 1.22 15.66
C PHE A 166 -3.28 1.90 17.00
N GLU A 167 -4.32 2.14 17.82
CA GLU A 167 -4.21 2.73 19.15
C GLU A 167 -3.45 1.82 20.14
N ALA A 168 -3.54 0.49 20.00
CA ALA A 168 -2.88 -0.49 20.87
C ALA A 168 -1.40 -0.74 20.53
N THR A 169 -0.88 -0.22 19.42
CA THR A 169 0.48 -0.55 18.93
C THR A 169 1.43 0.66 18.83
N PRO A 170 1.45 1.61 19.80
CA PRO A 170 2.36 2.76 19.73
C PRO A 170 3.82 2.30 19.80
N GLY A 171 4.72 3.01 19.10
CA GLY A 171 6.16 2.77 19.11
C GLY A 171 6.63 1.58 18.26
N ARG A 172 5.72 0.85 17.61
CA ARG A 172 6.10 -0.15 16.60
C ARG A 172 6.28 0.52 15.24
N PRO A 173 7.08 -0.06 14.31
CA PRO A 173 7.23 0.46 12.95
C PRO A 173 5.88 0.71 12.26
N LEU A 174 5.70 1.86 11.62
CA LEU A 174 4.42 2.26 11.03
C LEU A 174 3.90 1.22 10.02
N ALA A 175 4.76 0.67 9.18
CA ALA A 175 4.40 -0.36 8.20
C ALA A 175 3.78 -1.60 8.87
N GLU A 176 4.34 -2.08 9.98
CA GLU A 176 3.82 -3.22 10.73
C GLU A 176 2.47 -2.91 11.36
N ARG A 177 2.34 -1.74 11.99
CA ARG A 177 1.07 -1.28 12.57
C ARG A 177 -0.04 -1.23 11.52
N LEU A 178 0.26 -0.73 10.33
CA LEU A 178 -0.68 -0.66 9.22
C LEU A 178 -1.09 -2.05 8.73
N LEU A 179 -0.15 -2.99 8.63
CA LEU A 179 -0.47 -4.38 8.28
C LEU A 179 -1.32 -5.07 9.35
N ASP A 180 -0.99 -4.89 10.64
CA ASP A 180 -1.78 -5.44 11.74
C ASP A 180 -3.21 -4.90 11.74
N CYS A 181 -3.40 -3.62 11.42
CA CYS A 181 -4.72 -3.01 11.23
C CYS A 181 -5.52 -3.69 10.12
N MET A 182 -4.86 -4.02 9.00
CA MET A 182 -5.54 -4.71 7.89
C MET A 182 -5.93 -6.14 8.23
N ASP A 183 -5.09 -6.86 8.96
CA ASP A 183 -5.41 -8.23 9.42
C ASP A 183 -6.57 -8.21 10.43
N ALA A 184 -6.53 -7.31 11.42
CA ALA A 184 -7.61 -7.15 12.40
C ALA A 184 -8.95 -6.79 11.72
N ALA A 185 -8.91 -5.91 10.72
CA ALA A 185 -10.09 -5.57 9.92
C ALA A 185 -10.64 -6.78 9.16
N GLN A 186 -9.75 -7.60 8.59
CA GLN A 186 -10.17 -8.81 7.88
C GLN A 186 -10.77 -9.86 8.82
N GLU A 187 -10.20 -10.03 10.02
CA GLU A 187 -10.72 -10.92 11.07
C GLU A 187 -12.10 -10.46 11.58
N ALA A 188 -12.33 -9.15 11.66
CA ALA A 188 -13.61 -8.55 12.02
C ALA A 188 -14.66 -8.61 10.88
N GLY A 189 -14.34 -9.23 9.73
CA GLY A 189 -15.25 -9.48 8.63
C GLY A 189 -14.89 -8.82 7.30
N GLY A 190 -14.22 -7.68 7.31
CA GLY A 190 -13.70 -7.01 6.11
C GLY A 190 -14.76 -6.59 5.09
N ASP A 191 -14.38 -6.60 3.81
CA ASP A 191 -15.28 -6.36 2.67
C ASP A 191 -16.27 -7.53 2.51
N ARG A 192 -17.56 -7.23 2.56
CA ARG A 192 -18.64 -8.24 2.47
C ARG A 192 -18.59 -9.09 1.19
N ARG A 193 -17.96 -8.62 0.13
CA ARG A 193 -17.79 -9.34 -1.13
C ARG A 193 -16.57 -10.27 -1.15
N GLY A 194 -15.69 -10.17 -0.14
CA GLY A 194 -14.44 -10.93 -0.03
C GLY A 194 -13.20 -10.10 -0.36
N GLN A 195 -12.13 -10.76 -0.75
CA GLN A 195 -10.81 -10.17 -0.97
C GLN A 195 -10.40 -10.27 -2.44
N GLN A 196 -9.54 -9.35 -2.92
CA GLN A 196 -8.92 -9.45 -4.25
C GLN A 196 -7.56 -8.76 -4.33
N SER A 197 -7.42 -7.56 -3.77
CA SER A 197 -6.15 -6.83 -3.81
C SER A 197 -5.88 -6.10 -2.49
N SER A 198 -4.62 -5.75 -2.24
CA SER A 198 -4.20 -4.97 -1.08
C SER A 198 -2.97 -4.12 -1.42
N ALA A 199 -2.71 -3.09 -0.61
CA ALA A 199 -1.53 -2.26 -0.78
C ALA A 199 -1.08 -1.68 0.55
N LEU A 200 0.23 -1.43 0.65
CA LEU A 200 0.89 -0.72 1.74
C LEU A 200 1.83 0.32 1.13
N LEU A 201 1.62 1.58 1.49
CA LEU A 201 2.48 2.70 1.15
C LEU A 201 2.97 3.34 2.45
N VAL A 202 4.28 3.48 2.63
CA VAL A 202 4.90 4.26 3.72
C VAL A 202 5.98 5.14 3.12
N VAL A 203 5.96 6.41 3.48
CA VAL A 203 6.91 7.41 3.01
C VAL A 203 7.57 8.12 4.18
N GLU A 204 8.85 8.44 3.99
CA GLU A 204 9.71 9.19 4.92
C GLU A 204 10.68 10.01 4.07
N ARG A 205 11.03 11.21 4.50
CA ARG A 205 11.96 12.04 3.73
C ARG A 205 13.32 11.37 3.60
N ASP A 206 13.75 11.15 2.35
CA ASP A 206 15.01 10.48 2.00
C ASP A 206 15.13 9.06 2.61
N GLY A 207 14.03 8.46 3.12
CA GLY A 207 14.02 7.15 3.79
C GLY A 207 13.94 5.95 2.83
N GLY A 208 13.76 6.17 1.53
CA GLY A 208 13.68 5.11 0.52
C GLY A 208 15.03 4.70 -0.05
N TYR A 209 14.98 4.01 -1.20
CA TYR A 209 16.16 3.36 -1.81
C TYR A 209 17.39 4.28 -1.87
N ALA A 210 18.46 3.87 -1.23
CA ALA A 210 19.77 4.56 -1.16
C ALA A 210 19.68 6.01 -0.66
N GLY A 211 18.65 6.41 0.08
CA GLY A 211 18.44 7.81 0.49
C GLY A 211 18.08 8.75 -0.68
N LEU A 212 17.66 8.22 -1.81
CA LEU A 212 17.36 8.98 -3.03
C LEU A 212 15.86 9.01 -3.36
N SER A 213 15.04 8.46 -2.51
CA SER A 213 13.59 8.35 -2.63
C SER A 213 12.93 8.56 -1.27
N ASP A 214 11.72 9.07 -1.28
CA ASP A 214 10.89 9.18 -0.07
C ASP A 214 10.08 7.89 0.21
N SER A 215 10.03 6.93 -0.71
CA SER A 215 9.24 5.71 -0.58
C SER A 215 10.00 4.66 0.22
N VAL A 216 9.67 4.51 1.50
CA VAL A 216 10.19 3.45 2.38
C VAL A 216 9.61 2.11 2.02
N VAL A 217 8.27 2.08 1.82
CA VAL A 217 7.52 0.88 1.39
C VAL A 217 6.49 1.30 0.36
N ASP A 218 6.48 0.67 -0.81
CA ASP A 218 5.38 0.72 -1.79
C ASP A 218 5.15 -0.70 -2.33
N LEU A 219 4.30 -1.45 -1.63
CA LEU A 219 4.00 -2.83 -1.95
C LEU A 219 2.53 -2.97 -2.33
N ARG A 220 2.29 -3.70 -3.42
CA ARG A 220 0.96 -3.90 -4.00
C ARG A 220 0.75 -5.36 -4.38
N VAL A 221 -0.37 -5.89 -3.97
CA VAL A 221 -0.89 -7.17 -4.44
C VAL A 221 -2.12 -6.84 -5.27
N ASP A 222 -1.95 -6.80 -6.59
CA ASP A 222 -2.99 -6.33 -7.50
C ASP A 222 -4.13 -7.33 -7.66
N GLU A 223 -3.83 -8.64 -7.54
CA GLU A 223 -4.80 -9.72 -7.60
C GLU A 223 -4.28 -10.95 -6.86
N HIS A 224 -5.02 -11.43 -5.86
CA HIS A 224 -4.75 -12.67 -5.14
C HIS A 224 -5.99 -13.10 -4.33
N GLU A 225 -6.17 -14.42 -4.09
CA GLU A 225 -7.28 -14.93 -3.25
C GLU A 225 -7.15 -14.49 -1.79
N ARG A 226 -5.93 -14.29 -1.30
CA ARG A 226 -5.58 -13.86 0.07
C ARG A 226 -4.57 -12.72 0.01
N PRO A 227 -4.99 -11.53 -0.44
CA PRO A 227 -4.05 -10.45 -0.76
C PRO A 227 -3.28 -9.93 0.47
N LEU A 228 -3.87 -9.95 1.67
CA LEU A 228 -3.17 -9.51 2.89
C LEU A 228 -2.06 -10.49 3.29
N GLN A 229 -2.30 -11.80 3.20
CA GLN A 229 -1.26 -12.78 3.48
C GLN A 229 -0.10 -12.66 2.49
N GLU A 230 -0.42 -12.43 1.21
CA GLU A 230 0.59 -12.20 0.18
C GLU A 230 1.31 -10.87 0.39
N LEU A 231 0.61 -9.80 0.80
CA LEU A 231 1.21 -8.51 1.14
C LEU A 231 2.20 -8.64 2.32
N ARG A 232 1.84 -9.41 3.36
CA ARG A 232 2.78 -9.72 4.44
C ARG A 232 3.99 -10.51 3.97
N ARG A 233 3.78 -11.50 3.11
CA ARG A 233 4.89 -12.29 2.56
C ARG A 233 5.89 -11.41 1.80
N ILE A 234 5.40 -10.54 0.92
CA ILE A 234 6.29 -9.62 0.18
C ILE A 234 6.87 -8.53 1.08
N TYR A 235 6.18 -8.11 2.14
CA TYR A 235 6.75 -7.20 3.14
C TYR A 235 7.93 -7.84 3.90
N VAL A 236 7.82 -9.11 4.29
CA VAL A 236 8.96 -9.84 4.89
C VAL A 236 10.14 -9.90 3.93
N MET A 237 9.91 -10.17 2.63
CA MET A 237 10.97 -10.11 1.61
C MET A 237 11.56 -8.71 1.48
N HIS A 238 10.71 -7.68 1.50
CA HIS A 238 11.15 -6.28 1.48
C HIS A 238 12.06 -5.98 2.67
N GLN A 239 11.67 -6.39 3.88
CA GLN A 239 12.49 -6.22 5.07
C GLN A 239 13.81 -7.03 5.00
N ALA A 240 13.79 -8.20 4.38
CA ALA A 240 14.99 -8.99 4.16
C ALA A 240 16.00 -8.28 3.22
N ILE A 241 15.53 -7.56 2.21
CA ILE A 241 16.37 -6.88 1.22
C ILE A 241 16.76 -5.47 1.67
N PHE A 242 15.80 -4.68 2.18
CA PHE A 242 15.96 -3.24 2.43
C PHE A 242 16.00 -2.86 3.91
N GLY A 243 15.62 -3.79 4.82
CA GLY A 243 15.66 -3.54 6.24
C GLY A 243 17.07 -3.62 6.79
N GLU A 244 17.28 -3.09 7.99
CA GLU A 244 18.53 -3.18 8.72
C GLU A 244 18.33 -4.02 9.99
N THR A 245 19.29 -4.89 10.27
CA THR A 245 19.38 -5.60 11.55
C THR A 245 20.59 -5.06 12.32
N PRO A 246 20.38 -4.49 13.51
CA PRO A 246 21.50 -4.03 14.33
C PRO A 246 22.57 -5.12 14.50
N ARG A 247 23.83 -4.76 14.38
CA ARG A 247 24.96 -5.73 14.44
C ARG A 247 25.00 -6.50 15.77
N GLU A 248 24.52 -5.92 16.86
CA GLU A 248 24.37 -6.57 18.16
C GLU A 248 23.36 -7.73 18.16
N GLU A 249 22.42 -7.74 17.25
CA GLU A 249 21.41 -8.80 17.08
C GLU A 249 21.89 -9.94 16.17
N TRP A 250 23.04 -9.79 15.52
CA TRP A 250 23.59 -10.82 14.65
C TRP A 250 24.02 -12.03 15.48
N LEU A 251 23.75 -13.23 14.95
CA LEU A 251 24.04 -14.50 15.61
C LEU A 251 25.51 -14.87 15.44
N ASP A 252 26.18 -15.23 16.52
CA ASP A 252 27.50 -15.84 16.47
C ASP A 252 27.38 -17.25 15.85
N VAL A 253 28.26 -17.58 14.91
CA VAL A 253 28.22 -18.87 14.23
C VAL A 253 29.04 -19.88 15.02
N ASP A 254 28.37 -20.68 15.83
CA ASP A 254 28.95 -21.85 16.47
C ASP A 254 29.08 -23.05 15.52
N ASP A 255 29.62 -24.15 16.01
CA ASP A 255 29.78 -25.37 15.19
C ASP A 255 28.44 -25.90 14.63
N ALA A 256 27.36 -25.79 15.41
CA ALA A 256 26.05 -26.29 15.03
C ALA A 256 25.43 -25.42 13.89
N LEU A 257 25.47 -24.11 14.04
CA LEU A 257 24.97 -23.18 13.03
C LEU A 257 25.84 -23.22 11.77
N GLY A 258 27.17 -23.33 11.92
CA GLY A 258 28.08 -23.51 10.79
C GLY A 258 27.83 -24.79 9.99
N GLN A 259 27.44 -25.88 10.68
CA GLN A 259 27.04 -27.11 10.02
C GLN A 259 25.67 -26.95 9.32
N GLU A 260 24.69 -26.32 9.96
CA GLU A 260 23.39 -26.01 9.37
C GLU A 260 23.54 -25.20 8.07
N LEU A 261 24.38 -24.16 8.08
CA LEU A 261 24.67 -23.34 6.90
C LEU A 261 25.22 -24.17 5.76
N ARG A 262 26.24 -25.03 6.00
CA ARG A 262 26.81 -25.90 4.96
C ARG A 262 25.79 -26.86 4.37
N GLU A 263 24.98 -27.48 5.23
CA GLU A 263 23.97 -28.45 4.77
C GLU A 263 22.89 -27.77 3.91
N ARG A 264 22.43 -26.58 4.29
CA ARG A 264 21.42 -25.85 3.54
C ARG A 264 21.95 -25.29 2.22
N LEU A 265 23.13 -24.68 2.24
CA LEU A 265 23.81 -24.21 1.03
C LEU A 265 24.08 -25.37 0.06
N GLY A 266 24.54 -26.51 0.56
CA GLY A 266 24.74 -27.72 -0.26
C GLY A 266 23.45 -28.21 -0.92
N ARG A 267 22.30 -28.19 -0.24
CA ARG A 267 21.00 -28.53 -0.87
C ARG A 267 20.63 -27.57 -2.02
N LEU A 268 21.11 -26.33 -1.97
CA LEU A 268 20.90 -25.31 -3.01
C LEU A 268 22.00 -25.34 -4.09
N GLY A 269 22.98 -26.28 -3.99
CA GLY A 269 24.04 -26.47 -4.96
C GLY A 269 25.28 -25.61 -4.73
N TYR A 270 25.48 -25.11 -3.51
CA TYR A 270 26.66 -24.35 -3.09
C TYR A 270 27.53 -25.24 -2.18
N ASP A 271 28.45 -26.05 -2.78
CA ASP A 271 29.26 -27.08 -2.10
C ASP A 271 30.72 -26.64 -1.83
N GLY A 272 31.03 -25.32 -1.95
CA GLY A 272 32.38 -24.80 -1.79
C GLY A 272 32.77 -24.45 -0.35
N ASP A 273 33.78 -23.57 -0.20
CA ASP A 273 34.05 -22.95 1.07
C ASP A 273 32.83 -22.27 1.65
N LEU A 274 32.67 -22.30 2.98
CA LEU A 274 31.42 -21.81 3.60
C LEU A 274 31.22 -20.31 3.34
N ALA A 275 32.27 -19.50 3.47
CA ALA A 275 32.17 -18.07 3.27
C ALA A 275 31.87 -17.72 1.80
N GLU A 276 32.56 -18.40 0.86
CA GLU A 276 32.34 -18.21 -0.57
C GLU A 276 30.93 -18.65 -0.98
N SER A 277 30.47 -19.80 -0.49
CA SER A 277 29.14 -20.34 -0.76
C SER A 277 28.04 -19.44 -0.20
N TYR A 278 28.18 -18.97 1.03
CA TYR A 278 27.23 -18.10 1.68
C TYR A 278 27.12 -16.76 0.97
N PHE A 279 28.27 -16.14 0.64
CA PHE A 279 28.28 -14.86 -0.10
C PHE A 279 27.70 -15.01 -1.52
N ALA A 280 28.06 -16.11 -2.24
CA ALA A 280 27.54 -16.35 -3.59
C ALA A 280 26.02 -16.56 -3.60
N TRP A 281 25.47 -17.29 -2.61
CA TRP A 281 24.04 -17.46 -2.45
C TRP A 281 23.36 -16.15 -2.08
N ALA A 282 23.89 -15.42 -1.10
CA ALA A 282 23.33 -14.14 -0.67
C ALA A 282 23.28 -13.11 -1.82
N GLY A 283 24.36 -13.02 -2.63
CA GLY A 283 24.38 -12.15 -3.81
C GLY A 283 23.37 -12.53 -4.88
N LYS A 284 23.05 -13.83 -5.05
CA LYS A 284 21.97 -14.25 -5.94
C LYS A 284 20.58 -13.82 -5.43
N GLU A 285 20.41 -13.80 -4.12
CA GLU A 285 19.14 -13.45 -3.46
C GLU A 285 19.02 -11.94 -3.13
N ASN A 286 19.99 -11.10 -3.55
CA ASN A 286 20.10 -9.65 -3.25
C ASN A 286 20.22 -9.38 -1.74
N LEU A 287 20.96 -10.22 -1.02
CA LEU A 287 21.21 -10.12 0.42
C LEU A 287 22.69 -9.85 0.74
N GLU A 288 23.52 -9.54 -0.27
CA GLU A 288 24.98 -9.34 -0.11
C GLU A 288 25.34 -8.21 0.85
N GLU A 289 24.53 -7.16 0.93
CA GLU A 289 24.74 -6.04 1.88
C GLU A 289 24.51 -6.45 3.35
N ARG A 290 23.87 -7.61 3.57
CA ARG A 290 23.60 -8.21 4.89
C ARG A 290 24.54 -9.36 5.23
N VAL A 291 25.63 -9.49 4.51
CA VAL A 291 26.67 -10.52 4.74
C VAL A 291 28.01 -9.86 4.96
N ASP A 292 28.64 -10.18 6.11
CA ASP A 292 29.94 -9.68 6.49
C ASP A 292 30.76 -10.83 7.12
N GLY A 293 31.20 -11.74 6.24
CA GLY A 293 31.88 -12.98 6.67
C GLY A 293 30.87 -14.05 7.13
N VAL A 294 31.39 -15.01 7.91
CA VAL A 294 30.63 -16.15 8.43
C VAL A 294 30.86 -16.39 9.94
N ASP A 295 31.51 -15.47 10.62
CA ASP A 295 31.69 -15.54 12.08
C ASP A 295 30.43 -15.11 12.81
N ARG A 296 29.70 -14.15 12.20
CA ARG A 296 28.39 -13.68 12.63
C ARG A 296 27.49 -13.53 11.42
N VAL A 297 26.22 -13.86 11.57
CA VAL A 297 25.25 -13.84 10.49
C VAL A 297 23.97 -13.12 10.90
N ASP A 298 23.40 -12.38 9.97
CA ASP A 298 22.11 -11.71 10.16
C ASP A 298 21.01 -12.77 10.30
N PRO A 299 20.19 -12.74 11.37
CA PRO A 299 19.10 -13.69 11.58
C PRO A 299 18.10 -13.70 10.43
N ILE A 300 17.84 -12.57 9.76
CA ILE A 300 16.93 -12.48 8.62
C ILE A 300 17.47 -13.27 7.42
N VAL A 301 18.77 -13.19 7.16
CA VAL A 301 19.44 -13.93 6.07
C VAL A 301 19.38 -15.44 6.34
N ILE A 302 19.54 -15.85 7.61
CA ILE A 302 19.39 -17.25 8.02
C ILE A 302 17.96 -17.76 7.80
N GLU A 303 16.97 -16.99 8.21
CA GLU A 303 15.56 -17.38 8.00
C GLU A 303 15.22 -17.51 6.51
N GLU A 304 15.75 -16.63 5.67
CA GLU A 304 15.57 -16.75 4.22
C GLU A 304 16.25 -18.02 3.67
N LEU A 305 17.46 -18.34 4.12
CA LEU A 305 18.14 -19.59 3.74
C LEU A 305 17.34 -20.83 4.21
N ARG A 306 16.77 -20.78 5.42
CA ARG A 306 15.90 -21.85 5.96
C ARG A 306 14.64 -22.05 5.13
N ARG A 307 14.08 -20.98 4.63
CA ARG A 307 12.86 -21.01 3.80
C ARG A 307 13.09 -21.62 2.44
N GLN A 308 14.30 -21.47 1.87
CA GLN A 308 14.62 -21.92 0.51
C GLN A 308 15.17 -23.37 0.44
N SER A 309 15.67 -23.92 1.57
CA SER A 309 16.49 -25.14 1.57
C SER A 309 15.90 -26.36 2.30
#